data_ca8670fadafb549bc4596d1cee843328
#
_entry.id   ca8670fadafb549bc4596d1cee843328
#
_cell.length_a   1.000
_cell.length_b   1.000
_cell.length_c   1.000
_cell.angle_alpha   90.00
_cell.angle_beta   90.00
_cell.angle_gamma   90.00
#
_symmetry.space_group_name_H-M   'P 1'
#
loop_
_entity.id
_entity.type
_entity.pdbx_description
1 polymer ?
#
loop_
_entity_poly.entity_id
_entity_poly.type
_entity_poly.pdbx_seq_one_letter_code
_entity_poly.pdbx_strand_id
1 'polypeptide(L)'
;MKKLLLASASVMLMAAPMGAAQADTWPERPLTMVIGFNPGGSTDIQGRVLANVMEEYLGQPVNVVNQPGGGAAVAYTRLANNTDEGYTFLYGGLTALTFTPIITDVEYEIDDFEYLAALAVGQNALVTSAEQPFQTFDEIIEYGKENPMTYAQQTPLDEAIIRRVAEIEGLDLAIVPTGGGAGMAPLVLGQEVDFAYSGGTHAQYTPTGEMVVAAFLSAERSPFYPDTPTLMELGYDYSIEDYRSIVVPAGIPDEARERLIAAAEFASTNEEFRAITEDNTFFPVVFMGQDEMEENVRRIRAATEEVMGN
;
A
#
# COMPACT_ATOMS: atom_id res chain seq x y z
N MET A 1 26.98 79.85 47.31
CA MET A 1 26.46 78.48 47.55
C MET A 1 25.53 78.11 46.43
N LYS A 2 25.98 77.38 45.43
CA LYS A 2 25.21 76.89 44.29
C LYS A 2 24.95 75.39 44.46
N LYS A 3 23.70 74.99 44.61
CA LYS A 3 23.30 73.57 44.68
C LYS A 3 23.21 73.03 43.28
N LEU A 4 23.98 71.96 42.96
CA LEU A 4 23.88 71.16 41.77
C LEU A 4 22.82 70.10 42.01
N LEU A 5 21.76 70.08 41.17
CA LEU A 5 20.79 69.02 41.11
C LEU A 5 21.25 68.00 40.00
N LEU A 6 21.61 66.79 40.43
CA LEU A 6 21.80 65.67 39.51
C LEU A 6 20.46 65.04 39.16
N ALA A 7 20.04 65.10 37.92
CA ALA A 7 18.90 64.36 37.38
C ALA A 7 19.39 62.97 36.93
N SER A 8 18.95 61.91 37.59
CA SER A 8 19.16 60.50 37.19
C SER A 8 18.13 60.12 36.15
N ALA A 9 18.56 59.90 34.91
CA ALA A 9 17.73 59.35 33.86
C ALA A 9 17.75 57.79 33.93
N SER A 10 16.63 57.20 34.37
CA SER A 10 16.43 55.76 34.34
C SER A 10 16.08 55.31 32.92
N VAL A 11 16.99 54.62 32.28
CA VAL A 11 16.74 53.95 30.99
C VAL A 11 16.00 52.64 31.28
N MET A 12 14.70 52.64 30.96
CA MET A 12 13.84 51.45 31.04
C MET A 12 14.07 50.59 29.79
N LEU A 13 14.86 49.53 29.92
CA LEU A 13 15.11 48.56 28.84
C LEU A 13 13.83 47.73 28.68
N MET A 14 13.03 48.02 27.64
CA MET A 14 11.91 47.15 27.22
C MET A 14 12.50 45.86 26.62
N ALA A 15 12.50 44.80 27.41
CA ALA A 15 12.69 43.44 26.88
C ALA A 15 11.46 43.07 26.05
N ALA A 16 11.58 43.08 24.72
CA ALA A 16 10.61 42.48 23.83
C ALA A 16 10.56 40.97 24.14
N PRO A 17 9.39 40.36 24.28
CA PRO A 17 9.30 38.92 24.37
C PRO A 17 9.80 38.38 23.01
N MET A 18 10.96 37.73 22.98
CA MET A 18 11.31 36.80 21.90
C MET A 18 10.26 35.69 21.99
N GLY A 19 9.30 35.71 21.09
CA GLY A 19 8.44 34.57 20.84
C GLY A 19 9.39 33.37 20.59
N ALA A 20 9.44 32.45 21.53
CA ALA A 20 10.00 31.15 21.25
C ALA A 20 9.21 30.59 20.05
N ALA A 21 9.84 30.42 18.90
CA ALA A 21 9.31 29.56 17.87
C ALA A 21 9.07 28.23 18.61
N GLN A 22 7.81 27.84 18.72
CA GLN A 22 7.45 26.54 19.21
C GLN A 22 8.07 25.58 18.21
N ALA A 23 9.15 24.92 18.61
CA ALA A 23 9.71 23.86 17.77
C ALA A 23 8.62 22.81 17.63
N ASP A 24 8.36 22.39 16.40
CA ASP A 24 7.50 21.25 16.12
C ASP A 24 7.93 20.10 17.04
N THR A 25 7.07 19.73 17.97
CA THR A 25 7.40 18.75 19.01
C THR A 25 6.94 17.36 18.63
N TRP A 26 6.02 17.26 17.65
CA TRP A 26 5.57 15.96 17.16
C TRP A 26 6.57 15.37 16.15
N PRO A 27 6.90 14.07 16.28
CA PRO A 27 6.50 13.12 17.31
C PRO A 27 7.41 13.17 18.55
N GLU A 28 6.82 13.07 19.75
CA GLU A 28 7.57 13.02 21.04
C GLU A 28 7.88 11.58 21.50
N ARG A 29 7.28 10.58 20.86
CA ARG A 29 7.41 9.16 21.19
C ARG A 29 7.41 8.29 19.94
N PRO A 30 7.81 7.00 20.04
CA PRO A 30 7.78 6.08 18.91
C PRO A 30 6.42 5.97 18.23
N LEU A 31 6.44 5.82 16.89
CA LEU A 31 5.28 5.60 16.04
C LEU A 31 5.08 4.11 15.76
N THR A 32 3.89 3.77 15.30
CA THR A 32 3.54 2.43 14.83
C THR A 32 3.07 2.47 13.38
N MET A 33 3.79 1.76 12.51
CA MET A 33 3.36 1.49 11.13
C MET A 33 2.66 0.15 11.08
N VAL A 34 1.38 0.13 10.73
CA VAL A 34 0.60 -1.09 10.55
C VAL A 34 0.70 -1.57 9.10
N ILE A 35 0.91 -2.87 8.92
CA ILE A 35 0.89 -3.55 7.62
C ILE A 35 -0.17 -4.65 7.66
N GLY A 36 -1.16 -4.56 6.74
CA GLY A 36 -2.33 -5.43 6.69
C GLY A 36 -2.09 -6.85 6.13
N PHE A 37 -0.82 -7.27 6.00
CA PHE A 37 -0.41 -8.56 5.42
C PHE A 37 0.64 -9.27 6.29
N ASN A 38 0.86 -10.56 6.02
CA ASN A 38 1.87 -11.35 6.71
C ASN A 38 3.29 -10.81 6.50
N PRO A 39 4.19 -10.97 7.48
CA PRO A 39 5.61 -10.63 7.33
C PRO A 39 6.26 -11.37 6.16
N GLY A 40 7.20 -10.69 5.46
CA GLY A 40 8.00 -11.25 4.35
C GLY A 40 7.36 -11.10 2.96
N GLY A 41 6.15 -10.56 2.83
CA GLY A 41 5.58 -10.14 1.55
C GLY A 41 6.12 -8.78 1.09
N SER A 42 5.84 -8.39 -0.17
CA SER A 42 6.34 -7.14 -0.75
C SER A 42 6.03 -5.89 0.10
N THR A 43 4.80 -5.79 0.63
CA THR A 43 4.39 -4.66 1.50
C THR A 43 5.20 -4.60 2.80
N ASP A 44 5.48 -5.76 3.41
CA ASP A 44 6.27 -5.83 4.65
C ASP A 44 7.74 -5.46 4.39
N ILE A 45 8.32 -5.97 3.30
CA ILE A 45 9.69 -5.68 2.91
C ILE A 45 9.88 -4.18 2.65
N GLN A 46 9.01 -3.58 1.83
CA GLN A 46 9.02 -2.13 1.57
C GLN A 46 8.76 -1.33 2.84
N GLY A 47 7.76 -1.71 3.64
CA GLY A 47 7.36 -0.98 4.85
C GLY A 47 8.43 -0.96 5.93
N ARG A 48 9.25 -2.01 6.07
CA ARG A 48 10.36 -2.01 7.03
C ARG A 48 11.46 -1.04 6.63
N VAL A 49 11.78 -0.95 5.34
CA VAL A 49 12.75 0.05 4.86
C VAL A 49 12.15 1.45 4.96
N LEU A 50 10.88 1.63 4.59
CA LEU A 50 10.17 2.90 4.78
C LEU A 50 10.18 3.36 6.23
N ALA A 51 9.93 2.45 7.18
CA ALA A 51 9.95 2.75 8.60
C ALA A 51 11.31 3.29 9.06
N ASN A 52 12.41 2.64 8.64
CA ASN A 52 13.78 3.10 8.96
C ASN A 52 14.06 4.48 8.37
N VAL A 53 13.67 4.71 7.11
CA VAL A 53 13.87 6.01 6.44
C VAL A 53 13.02 7.11 7.08
N MET A 54 11.77 6.81 7.46
CA MET A 54 10.92 7.76 8.19
C MET A 54 11.45 8.05 9.60
N GLU A 55 12.03 7.05 10.29
CA GLU A 55 12.70 7.25 11.58
C GLU A 55 13.84 8.28 11.48
N GLU A 56 14.65 8.21 10.41
CA GLU A 56 15.72 9.19 10.15
C GLU A 56 15.18 10.63 10.05
N TYR A 57 14.05 10.81 9.35
CA TYR A 57 13.43 12.13 9.18
C TYR A 57 12.70 12.62 10.44
N LEU A 58 11.94 11.73 11.07
CA LEU A 58 11.07 12.07 12.21
C LEU A 58 11.83 12.18 13.53
N GLY A 59 13.01 11.54 13.65
CA GLY A 59 13.81 11.51 14.88
C GLY A 59 13.23 10.61 15.98
N GLN A 60 12.23 9.78 15.67
CA GLN A 60 11.61 8.82 16.59
C GLN A 60 11.47 7.47 15.90
N PRO A 61 11.61 6.35 16.65
CA PRO A 61 11.43 5.02 16.09
C PRO A 61 10.06 4.80 15.44
N VAL A 62 10.06 4.11 14.29
CA VAL A 62 8.84 3.67 13.60
C VAL A 62 8.76 2.15 13.66
N ASN A 63 7.93 1.64 14.55
CA ASN A 63 7.76 0.21 14.78
C ASN A 63 6.78 -0.40 13.78
N VAL A 64 7.18 -1.46 13.06
CA VAL A 64 6.32 -2.16 12.11
C VAL A 64 5.55 -3.27 12.81
N VAL A 65 4.22 -3.30 12.63
CA VAL A 65 3.31 -4.31 13.17
C VAL A 65 2.45 -4.89 12.05
N ASN A 66 2.53 -6.21 11.85
CA ASN A 66 1.70 -6.90 10.86
C ASN A 66 0.34 -7.29 11.47
N GLN A 67 -0.75 -6.95 10.79
CA GLN A 67 -2.14 -7.26 11.16
C GLN A 67 -2.90 -7.83 9.97
N PRO A 68 -2.61 -9.07 9.55
CA PRO A 68 -3.25 -9.67 8.38
C PRO A 68 -4.71 -10.02 8.62
N GLY A 69 -5.48 -10.15 7.52
CA GLY A 69 -6.85 -10.62 7.51
C GLY A 69 -7.76 -9.81 6.58
N GLY A 70 -8.61 -10.52 5.82
CA GLY A 70 -9.59 -9.92 4.92
C GLY A 70 -8.99 -8.99 3.84
N GLY A 71 -7.80 -9.31 3.30
CA GLY A 71 -7.12 -8.43 2.35
C GLY A 71 -6.77 -7.05 2.95
N ALA A 72 -6.37 -7.02 4.21
CA ALA A 72 -6.08 -5.85 5.07
C ALA A 72 -7.31 -5.21 5.75
N ALA A 73 -8.55 -5.69 5.56
CA ALA A 73 -9.73 -5.13 6.20
C ALA A 73 -9.63 -5.10 7.74
N VAL A 74 -9.03 -6.14 8.36
CA VAL A 74 -8.79 -6.18 9.80
C VAL A 74 -7.91 -5.02 10.27
N ALA A 75 -6.86 -4.69 9.51
CA ALA A 75 -5.97 -3.58 9.84
C ALA A 75 -6.69 -2.23 9.73
N TYR A 76 -7.49 -2.02 8.68
CA TYR A 76 -8.27 -0.80 8.50
C TYR A 76 -9.37 -0.64 9.55
N THR A 77 -10.09 -1.71 9.92
CA THR A 77 -11.06 -1.68 11.03
C THR A 77 -10.41 -1.19 12.34
N ARG A 78 -9.21 -1.68 12.65
CA ARG A 78 -8.48 -1.24 13.85
C ARG A 78 -7.98 0.19 13.74
N LEU A 79 -7.52 0.58 12.55
CA LEU A 79 -7.03 1.94 12.30
C LEU A 79 -8.17 2.96 12.45
N ALA A 80 -9.36 2.71 11.89
CA ALA A 80 -10.53 3.58 12.01
C ALA A 80 -10.92 3.88 13.46
N ASN A 81 -10.70 2.92 14.36
CA ASN A 81 -10.96 3.06 15.80
C ASN A 81 -9.77 3.61 16.61
N ASN A 82 -8.68 4.00 15.95
CA ASN A 82 -7.49 4.50 16.62
C ASN A 82 -7.61 6.02 16.86
N THR A 83 -7.27 6.45 18.08
CA THR A 83 -7.38 7.86 18.51
C THR A 83 -6.06 8.39 19.07
N ASP A 84 -4.93 7.86 18.64
CA ASP A 84 -3.61 8.20 19.18
C ASP A 84 -2.93 9.41 18.50
N GLU A 85 -3.72 10.26 17.85
CA GLU A 85 -3.27 11.54 17.30
C GLU A 85 -2.18 11.40 16.21
N GLY A 86 -2.29 10.37 15.37
CA GLY A 86 -1.39 10.14 14.25
C GLY A 86 -0.15 9.31 14.57
N TYR A 87 0.00 8.82 15.80
CA TYR A 87 1.12 7.94 16.16
C TYR A 87 1.00 6.52 15.57
N THR A 88 -0.19 6.14 15.14
CA THR A 88 -0.41 4.90 14.36
C THR A 88 -0.90 5.26 12.96
N PHE A 89 -0.24 4.73 11.96
CA PHE A 89 -0.61 4.87 10.56
C PHE A 89 -0.45 3.52 9.84
N LEU A 90 -1.14 3.37 8.70
CA LEU A 90 -1.06 2.16 7.89
C LEU A 90 -0.23 2.45 6.63
N TYR A 91 0.63 1.49 6.25
CA TYR A 91 1.27 1.43 4.95
C TYR A 91 0.76 0.22 4.17
N GLY A 92 0.18 0.44 3.01
CA GLY A 92 -0.39 -0.64 2.21
C GLY A 92 -1.17 -0.19 0.99
N GLY A 93 -1.84 -1.16 0.37
CA GLY A 93 -2.71 -0.93 -0.79
C GLY A 93 -4.10 -0.42 -0.40
N LEU A 94 -4.82 0.12 -1.38
CA LEU A 94 -6.12 0.77 -1.21
C LEU A 94 -7.32 -0.17 -1.40
N THR A 95 -7.13 -1.39 -1.90
CA THR A 95 -8.23 -2.30 -2.26
C THR A 95 -9.17 -2.62 -1.09
N ALA A 96 -8.64 -2.68 0.13
CA ALA A 96 -9.46 -2.87 1.33
C ALA A 96 -10.40 -1.69 1.61
N LEU A 97 -10.10 -0.49 1.10
CA LEU A 97 -10.91 0.72 1.25
C LEU A 97 -11.86 0.91 0.05
N THR A 98 -11.35 0.67 -1.17
CA THR A 98 -12.07 1.00 -2.40
C THR A 98 -13.00 -0.12 -2.88
N PHE A 99 -12.72 -1.38 -2.51
CA PHE A 99 -13.48 -2.55 -2.96
C PHE A 99 -14.20 -3.30 -1.83
N THR A 100 -13.48 -3.63 -0.75
CA THR A 100 -14.03 -4.52 0.29
C THR A 100 -15.34 -4.03 0.90
N PRO A 101 -15.56 -2.73 1.21
CA PRO A 101 -16.83 -2.24 1.74
C PRO A 101 -18.02 -2.34 0.77
N ILE A 102 -17.77 -2.58 -0.53
CA ILE A 102 -18.84 -2.75 -1.52
C ILE A 102 -19.45 -4.16 -1.43
N ILE A 103 -18.63 -5.16 -1.12
CA ILE A 103 -19.01 -6.58 -1.17
C ILE A 103 -19.11 -7.26 0.19
N THR A 104 -18.59 -6.62 1.24
CA THR A 104 -18.52 -7.19 2.59
C THR A 104 -18.88 -6.10 3.60
N ASP A 105 -19.68 -6.45 4.59
CA ASP A 105 -19.98 -5.58 5.72
C ASP A 105 -18.72 -5.41 6.58
N VAL A 106 -18.17 -4.20 6.61
CA VAL A 106 -16.99 -3.80 7.38
C VAL A 106 -17.33 -2.62 8.28
N GLU A 107 -16.59 -2.48 9.37
CA GLU A 107 -16.84 -1.44 10.38
C GLU A 107 -16.02 -0.15 10.08
N TYR A 108 -15.90 0.24 8.81
CA TYR A 108 -15.25 1.47 8.38
C TYR A 108 -15.75 1.92 7.00
N GLU A 109 -15.60 3.21 6.73
CA GLU A 109 -15.88 3.85 5.45
C GLU A 109 -14.63 4.61 4.96
N ILE A 110 -14.60 5.01 3.68
CA ILE A 110 -13.46 5.76 3.14
C ILE A 110 -13.26 7.12 3.83
N ASP A 111 -14.33 7.73 4.36
CA ASP A 111 -14.29 9.02 5.04
C ASP A 111 -13.79 8.93 6.50
N ASP A 112 -13.57 7.72 7.03
CA ASP A 112 -12.94 7.52 8.35
C ASP A 112 -11.42 7.73 8.32
N PHE A 113 -10.84 7.99 7.13
CA PHE A 113 -9.40 8.09 6.94
C PHE A 113 -8.98 9.34 6.19
N GLU A 114 -7.71 9.70 6.37
CA GLU A 114 -6.96 10.63 5.54
C GLU A 114 -5.85 9.87 4.80
N TYR A 115 -5.67 10.18 3.52
CA TYR A 115 -4.75 9.52 2.60
C TYR A 115 -3.54 10.43 2.36
N LEU A 116 -2.53 10.34 3.20
CA LEU A 116 -1.48 11.34 3.29
C LEU A 116 -0.54 11.35 2.08
N ALA A 117 -0.17 10.18 1.58
CA ALA A 117 0.70 10.07 0.42
C ALA A 117 0.61 8.69 -0.23
N ALA A 118 0.87 8.62 -1.56
CA ALA A 118 1.29 7.39 -2.22
C ALA A 118 2.79 7.43 -2.50
N LEU A 119 3.46 6.29 -2.35
CA LEU A 119 4.90 6.14 -2.49
C LEU A 119 5.31 5.19 -3.63
N ALA A 120 4.40 4.33 -4.08
CA ALA A 120 4.66 3.45 -5.21
C ALA A 120 3.37 3.03 -5.92
N VAL A 121 3.46 2.75 -7.22
CA VAL A 121 2.36 2.20 -8.03
C VAL A 121 2.31 0.70 -7.82
N GLY A 122 1.12 0.16 -7.52
CA GLY A 122 0.90 -1.26 -7.28
C GLY A 122 1.25 -2.15 -8.48
N GLN A 123 1.85 -3.30 -8.20
CA GLN A 123 2.14 -4.32 -9.22
C GLN A 123 1.23 -5.53 -8.96
N ASN A 124 0.15 -5.60 -9.71
CA ASN A 124 -0.91 -6.59 -9.55
C ASN A 124 -0.77 -7.64 -10.67
N ALA A 125 -0.22 -8.81 -10.35
CA ALA A 125 0.11 -9.84 -11.31
C ALA A 125 -0.63 -11.17 -11.06
N LEU A 126 -0.88 -11.92 -12.11
CA LEU A 126 -1.19 -13.34 -12.06
C LEU A 126 0.11 -14.13 -12.33
N VAL A 127 0.43 -15.04 -11.43
CA VAL A 127 1.69 -15.77 -11.44
C VAL A 127 1.48 -17.26 -11.34
N THR A 128 2.46 -18.01 -11.86
CA THR A 128 2.51 -19.47 -11.77
C THR A 128 3.92 -19.94 -11.49
N SER A 129 4.10 -21.19 -11.08
CA SER A 129 5.42 -21.83 -10.99
C SER A 129 5.99 -22.04 -12.40
N ALA A 130 7.29 -21.82 -12.55
CA ALA A 130 7.98 -22.15 -13.80
C ALA A 130 7.99 -23.66 -14.14
N GLU A 131 7.64 -24.51 -13.18
CA GLU A 131 7.55 -25.97 -13.37
C GLU A 131 6.13 -26.42 -13.79
N GLN A 132 5.14 -25.52 -13.85
CA GLN A 132 3.81 -25.85 -14.37
C GLN A 132 3.85 -26.03 -15.90
N PRO A 133 2.92 -26.83 -16.49
CA PRO A 133 2.86 -27.05 -17.93
C PRO A 133 2.36 -25.84 -18.74
N PHE A 134 2.05 -24.73 -18.07
CA PHE A 134 1.58 -23.47 -18.63
C PHE A 134 2.38 -22.30 -18.05
N GLN A 135 2.69 -21.29 -18.86
CA GLN A 135 3.51 -20.14 -18.50
C GLN A 135 2.86 -18.79 -18.85
N THR A 136 1.83 -18.81 -19.70
CA THR A 136 1.04 -17.65 -20.10
C THR A 136 -0.39 -17.77 -19.59
N PHE A 137 -1.11 -16.67 -19.54
CA PHE A 137 -2.51 -16.69 -19.10
C PHE A 137 -3.41 -17.47 -20.06
N ASP A 138 -3.17 -17.37 -21.37
CA ASP A 138 -3.90 -18.15 -22.37
C ASP A 138 -3.69 -19.67 -22.16
N GLU A 139 -2.47 -20.09 -21.84
CA GLU A 139 -2.18 -21.50 -21.53
C GLU A 139 -2.85 -21.95 -20.23
N ILE A 140 -2.93 -21.08 -19.19
CA ILE A 140 -3.69 -21.35 -17.96
C ILE A 140 -5.17 -21.59 -18.29
N ILE A 141 -5.77 -20.73 -19.12
CA ILE A 141 -7.16 -20.88 -19.55
C ILE A 141 -7.37 -22.18 -20.33
N GLU A 142 -6.56 -22.45 -21.33
CA GLU A 142 -6.68 -23.69 -22.15
C GLU A 142 -6.51 -24.96 -21.31
N TYR A 143 -5.56 -24.99 -20.38
CA TYR A 143 -5.37 -26.10 -19.46
C TYR A 143 -6.58 -26.27 -18.52
N GLY A 144 -7.11 -25.17 -18.01
CA GLY A 144 -8.25 -25.14 -17.07
C GLY A 144 -9.56 -25.58 -17.69
N LYS A 145 -9.73 -25.52 -19.03
CA LYS A 145 -10.92 -26.06 -19.72
C LYS A 145 -11.05 -27.58 -19.61
N GLU A 146 -9.93 -28.27 -19.43
CA GLU A 146 -9.91 -29.73 -19.34
C GLU A 146 -9.59 -30.26 -17.94
N ASN A 147 -9.12 -29.39 -17.01
CA ASN A 147 -8.65 -29.77 -15.69
C ASN A 147 -9.23 -28.84 -14.60
N PRO A 148 -9.63 -29.36 -13.42
CA PRO A 148 -9.91 -28.51 -12.25
C PRO A 148 -8.66 -27.71 -11.88
N MET A 149 -8.83 -26.41 -11.57
CA MET A 149 -7.76 -25.47 -11.26
C MET A 149 -7.84 -24.98 -9.81
N THR A 150 -6.71 -24.63 -9.24
CA THR A 150 -6.56 -24.02 -7.93
C THR A 150 -5.90 -22.64 -8.05
N TYR A 151 -6.45 -21.67 -7.33
CA TYR A 151 -5.96 -20.28 -7.34
C TYR A 151 -5.71 -19.76 -5.92
N ALA A 152 -4.52 -19.24 -5.65
CA ALA A 152 -4.21 -18.58 -4.38
C ALA A 152 -4.55 -17.09 -4.45
N GLN A 153 -5.59 -16.67 -3.67
CA GLN A 153 -6.05 -15.29 -3.58
C GLN A 153 -5.40 -14.55 -2.41
N GLN A 154 -5.25 -13.23 -2.51
CA GLN A 154 -4.74 -12.37 -1.44
C GLN A 154 -5.75 -11.33 -0.97
N THR A 155 -6.63 -10.87 -1.83
CA THR A 155 -7.65 -9.85 -1.55
C THR A 155 -9.01 -10.25 -2.11
N PRO A 156 -10.11 -9.74 -1.57
CA PRO A 156 -11.43 -9.99 -2.14
C PRO A 156 -11.57 -9.53 -3.60
N LEU A 157 -10.82 -8.48 -4.01
CA LEU A 157 -10.89 -7.96 -5.37
C LEU A 157 -10.29 -8.91 -6.40
N ASP A 158 -9.09 -9.46 -6.14
CA ASP A 158 -8.48 -10.41 -7.06
C ASP A 158 -9.30 -11.71 -7.16
N GLU A 159 -9.91 -12.15 -6.06
CA GLU A 159 -10.84 -13.28 -6.08
C GLU A 159 -12.08 -12.99 -6.95
N ALA A 160 -12.69 -11.81 -6.81
CA ALA A 160 -13.86 -11.45 -7.60
C ALA A 160 -13.54 -11.42 -9.10
N ILE A 161 -12.42 -10.85 -9.49
CA ILE A 161 -11.96 -10.81 -10.89
C ILE A 161 -11.74 -12.22 -11.43
N ILE A 162 -10.96 -13.05 -10.72
CA ILE A 162 -10.63 -14.37 -11.27
C ILE A 162 -11.84 -15.32 -11.31
N ARG A 163 -12.77 -15.20 -10.35
CA ARG A 163 -14.06 -15.94 -10.43
C ARG A 163 -14.85 -15.53 -11.67
N ARG A 164 -14.87 -14.24 -12.01
CA ARG A 164 -15.55 -13.77 -13.19
C ARG A 164 -14.91 -14.27 -14.49
N VAL A 165 -13.59 -14.29 -14.54
CA VAL A 165 -12.86 -14.91 -15.67
C VAL A 165 -13.18 -16.40 -15.76
N ALA A 166 -13.16 -17.11 -14.63
CA ALA A 166 -13.53 -18.54 -14.59
C ALA A 166 -14.95 -18.83 -15.11
N GLU A 167 -15.93 -17.98 -14.75
CA GLU A 167 -17.29 -18.07 -15.28
C GLU A 167 -17.35 -17.87 -16.80
N ILE A 168 -16.65 -16.84 -17.31
CA ILE A 168 -16.60 -16.54 -18.76
C ILE A 168 -16.00 -17.73 -19.56
N GLU A 169 -14.93 -18.31 -19.03
CA GLU A 169 -14.19 -19.39 -19.70
C GLU A 169 -14.71 -20.80 -19.37
N GLY A 170 -15.63 -20.91 -18.41
CA GLY A 170 -16.21 -22.19 -17.98
C GLY A 170 -15.24 -23.07 -17.18
N LEU A 171 -14.34 -22.45 -16.37
CA LEU A 171 -13.34 -23.18 -15.58
C LEU A 171 -13.93 -23.69 -14.25
N ASP A 172 -13.51 -24.88 -13.83
CA ASP A 172 -13.72 -25.39 -12.47
C ASP A 172 -12.56 -24.89 -11.57
N LEU A 173 -12.82 -23.83 -10.77
CA LEU A 173 -11.80 -23.11 -10.04
C LEU A 173 -12.05 -23.15 -8.51
N ALA A 174 -11.10 -23.75 -7.79
CA ALA A 174 -11.04 -23.71 -6.33
C ALA A 174 -10.14 -22.56 -5.83
N ILE A 175 -10.63 -21.79 -4.85
CA ILE A 175 -9.92 -20.65 -4.26
C ILE A 175 -9.24 -21.04 -2.96
N VAL A 176 -7.97 -20.67 -2.81
CA VAL A 176 -7.14 -20.87 -1.61
C VAL A 176 -6.81 -19.50 -1.01
N PRO A 177 -7.42 -19.08 0.09
CA PRO A 177 -7.11 -17.80 0.73
C PRO A 177 -5.69 -17.79 1.32
N THR A 178 -4.98 -16.67 1.16
CA THR A 178 -3.65 -16.46 1.74
C THR A 178 -3.59 -15.15 2.55
N GLY A 179 -2.62 -15.06 3.47
CA GLY A 179 -2.38 -13.83 4.25
C GLY A 179 -1.49 -12.81 3.52
N GLY A 180 -1.46 -12.84 2.17
CA GLY A 180 -0.59 -12.01 1.34
C GLY A 180 0.49 -12.82 0.63
N GLY A 181 1.42 -12.13 -0.03
CA GLY A 181 2.45 -12.76 -0.86
C GLY A 181 3.35 -13.76 -0.13
N ALA A 182 3.64 -13.54 1.15
CA ALA A 182 4.40 -14.50 1.97
C ALA A 182 3.69 -15.85 2.14
N GLY A 183 2.34 -15.86 2.18
CA GLY A 183 1.55 -17.08 2.22
C GLY A 183 1.36 -17.72 0.84
N MET A 184 1.30 -16.90 -0.21
CA MET A 184 1.11 -17.35 -1.59
C MET A 184 2.37 -18.01 -2.17
N ALA A 185 3.54 -17.42 -1.99
CA ALA A 185 4.76 -17.86 -2.67
C ALA A 185 5.12 -19.35 -2.43
N PRO A 186 5.09 -19.89 -1.19
CA PRO A 186 5.36 -21.32 -1.00
C PRO A 186 4.35 -22.25 -1.69
N LEU A 187 3.08 -21.84 -1.80
CA LEU A 187 2.05 -22.63 -2.48
C LEU A 187 2.31 -22.72 -4.00
N VAL A 188 2.70 -21.58 -4.62
CA VAL A 188 3.04 -21.55 -6.04
C VAL A 188 4.32 -22.33 -6.33
N LEU A 189 5.39 -22.08 -5.56
CA LEU A 189 6.69 -22.76 -5.73
C LEU A 189 6.60 -24.25 -5.45
N GLY A 190 5.77 -24.67 -4.50
CA GLY A 190 5.50 -26.07 -4.19
C GLY A 190 4.48 -26.73 -5.11
N GLN A 191 3.94 -26.03 -6.12
CA GLN A 191 2.88 -26.51 -7.02
C GLN A 191 1.64 -27.02 -6.24
N GLU A 192 1.38 -26.45 -5.05
CA GLU A 192 0.18 -26.73 -4.27
C GLU A 192 -1.05 -25.95 -4.80
N VAL A 193 -0.81 -24.93 -5.61
CA VAL A 193 -1.79 -24.20 -6.41
C VAL A 193 -1.27 -24.04 -7.85
N ASP A 194 -2.20 -23.94 -8.79
CA ASP A 194 -1.87 -23.84 -10.21
C ASP A 194 -1.38 -22.44 -10.59
N PHE A 195 -2.07 -21.43 -10.08
CA PHE A 195 -1.70 -20.03 -10.26
C PHE A 195 -2.18 -19.17 -9.09
N ALA A 196 -1.76 -17.92 -9.05
CA ALA A 196 -2.03 -17.05 -7.92
C ALA A 196 -2.05 -15.57 -8.29
N TYR A 197 -2.69 -14.76 -7.44
CA TYR A 197 -2.46 -13.32 -7.42
C TYR A 197 -1.16 -12.98 -6.68
N SER A 198 -0.41 -12.04 -7.21
CA SER A 198 0.77 -11.48 -6.56
C SER A 198 0.78 -9.96 -6.60
N GLY A 199 0.65 -9.33 -5.43
CA GLY A 199 0.85 -7.90 -5.24
C GLY A 199 2.34 -7.54 -5.08
N GLY A 200 3.22 -8.02 -6.01
CA GLY A 200 4.64 -7.69 -6.07
C GLY A 200 5.61 -8.71 -5.46
N THR A 201 5.16 -9.71 -4.70
CA THR A 201 6.07 -10.72 -4.10
C THR A 201 6.78 -11.57 -5.17
N HIS A 202 6.21 -11.70 -6.36
CA HIS A 202 6.78 -12.42 -7.50
C HIS A 202 8.17 -11.89 -7.91
N ALA A 203 8.45 -10.60 -7.69
CA ALA A 203 9.74 -10.00 -8.02
C ALA A 203 10.94 -10.67 -7.33
N GLN A 204 10.72 -11.38 -6.22
CA GLN A 204 11.76 -12.13 -5.53
C GLN A 204 12.13 -13.45 -6.24
N TYR A 205 11.25 -13.99 -7.08
CA TYR A 205 11.35 -15.34 -7.67
C TYR A 205 11.44 -15.33 -9.20
N THR A 206 10.99 -14.27 -9.86
CA THR A 206 11.05 -14.18 -11.32
C THR A 206 12.47 -14.01 -11.87
N PRO A 207 13.42 -13.28 -11.20
CA PRO A 207 14.79 -13.20 -11.67
C PRO A 207 15.55 -14.53 -11.60
N THR A 208 15.15 -15.43 -10.70
CA THR A 208 15.74 -16.78 -10.57
C THR A 208 15.06 -17.82 -11.45
N GLY A 209 13.96 -17.45 -12.12
CA GLY A 209 13.19 -18.32 -12.98
C GLY A 209 12.35 -19.37 -12.23
N GLU A 210 12.07 -19.17 -10.94
CA GLU A 210 11.24 -20.07 -10.12
C GLU A 210 9.74 -19.77 -10.31
N MET A 211 9.40 -18.53 -10.63
CA MET A 211 8.02 -18.05 -10.82
C MET A 211 7.93 -17.27 -12.13
N VAL A 212 6.80 -17.36 -12.80
CA VAL A 212 6.51 -16.64 -14.04
C VAL A 212 5.29 -15.74 -13.85
N VAL A 213 5.34 -14.54 -14.43
CA VAL A 213 4.19 -13.64 -14.52
C VAL A 213 3.42 -13.96 -15.79
N ALA A 214 2.21 -14.50 -15.65
CA ALA A 214 1.36 -14.90 -16.75
C ALA A 214 0.55 -13.73 -17.36
N ALA A 215 0.11 -12.79 -16.52
CA ALA A 215 -0.57 -11.56 -16.93
C ALA A 215 -0.51 -10.51 -15.80
N PHE A 216 -0.75 -9.23 -16.15
CA PHE A 216 -1.00 -8.16 -15.17
C PHE A 216 -2.49 -7.82 -15.08
N LEU A 217 -2.90 -7.43 -13.85
CA LEU A 217 -4.23 -6.88 -13.60
C LEU A 217 -4.23 -5.33 -13.60
N SER A 218 -3.15 -4.69 -13.99
CA SER A 218 -3.09 -3.24 -14.20
C SER A 218 -3.65 -2.87 -15.58
N ALA A 219 -4.08 -1.62 -15.75
CA ALA A 219 -4.57 -1.12 -17.05
C ALA A 219 -3.46 -1.08 -18.11
N GLU A 220 -2.21 -0.86 -17.69
CA GLU A 220 -1.04 -0.82 -18.55
C GLU A 220 -0.03 -1.89 -18.14
N ARG A 221 0.83 -2.29 -19.08
CA ARG A 221 1.93 -3.24 -18.81
C ARG A 221 2.91 -2.68 -17.79
N SER A 222 3.46 -3.56 -16.97
CA SER A 222 4.55 -3.19 -16.07
C SER A 222 5.82 -2.82 -16.86
N PRO A 223 6.50 -1.72 -16.52
CA PRO A 223 7.77 -1.36 -17.15
C PRO A 223 8.89 -2.40 -16.86
N PHE A 224 8.74 -3.20 -15.82
CA PHE A 224 9.68 -4.27 -15.46
C PHE A 224 9.41 -5.58 -16.23
N TYR A 225 8.21 -5.73 -16.84
CA TYR A 225 7.77 -6.90 -17.61
C TYR A 225 7.09 -6.45 -18.91
N PRO A 226 7.81 -5.78 -19.83
CA PRO A 226 7.20 -5.14 -21.00
C PRO A 226 6.57 -6.14 -21.98
N ASP A 227 6.98 -7.40 -21.94
CA ASP A 227 6.47 -8.46 -22.83
C ASP A 227 5.24 -9.18 -22.25
N THR A 228 4.93 -9.01 -20.95
CA THR A 228 3.79 -9.66 -20.31
C THR A 228 2.52 -8.82 -20.53
N PRO A 229 1.44 -9.42 -21.08
CA PRO A 229 0.20 -8.70 -21.34
C PRO A 229 -0.59 -8.37 -20.07
N THR A 230 -1.52 -7.41 -20.16
CA THR A 230 -2.55 -7.19 -19.15
C THR A 230 -3.79 -8.02 -19.44
N LEU A 231 -4.66 -8.24 -18.45
CA LEU A 231 -5.96 -8.89 -18.69
C LEU A 231 -6.80 -8.12 -19.71
N MET A 232 -6.72 -6.79 -19.73
CA MET A 232 -7.42 -5.96 -20.72
C MET A 232 -6.94 -6.23 -22.15
N GLU A 233 -5.64 -6.39 -22.38
CA GLU A 233 -5.08 -6.78 -23.69
C GLU A 233 -5.50 -8.18 -24.12
N LEU A 234 -5.78 -9.07 -23.15
CA LEU A 234 -6.28 -10.44 -23.38
C LEU A 234 -7.81 -10.50 -23.56
N GLY A 235 -8.50 -9.36 -23.50
CA GLY A 235 -9.94 -9.25 -23.75
C GLY A 235 -10.84 -9.31 -22.51
N TYR A 236 -10.27 -9.30 -21.30
CA TYR A 236 -11.00 -9.22 -20.05
C TYR A 236 -10.98 -7.79 -19.57
N ASP A 237 -12.13 -7.12 -19.50
CA ASP A 237 -12.27 -5.71 -19.10
C ASP A 237 -12.20 -5.55 -17.58
N TYR A 238 -11.08 -5.98 -17.00
CA TYR A 238 -10.78 -5.88 -15.56
C TYR A 238 -9.38 -5.34 -15.33
N SER A 239 -9.28 -4.34 -14.46
CA SER A 239 -7.98 -3.83 -13.98
C SER A 239 -8.06 -3.45 -12.51
N ILE A 240 -6.90 -3.50 -11.84
CA ILE A 240 -6.72 -3.05 -10.47
C ILE A 240 -5.80 -1.83 -10.50
N GLU A 241 -6.32 -0.67 -10.11
CA GLU A 241 -5.52 0.48 -9.79
C GLU A 241 -5.25 0.50 -8.28
N ASP A 242 -4.00 0.45 -7.90
CA ASP A 242 -3.59 0.39 -6.49
C ASP A 242 -2.28 1.12 -6.27
N TYR A 243 -2.13 1.70 -5.09
CA TYR A 243 -0.95 2.42 -4.67
C TYR A 243 -0.48 1.96 -3.31
N ARG A 244 0.82 1.97 -3.07
CA ARG A 244 1.39 1.85 -1.72
C ARG A 244 1.30 3.20 -1.03
N SER A 245 0.39 3.30 -0.08
CA SER A 245 -0.04 4.57 0.50
C SER A 245 0.15 4.60 2.01
N ILE A 246 0.33 5.81 2.55
CA ILE A 246 0.26 6.10 3.99
C ILE A 246 -1.15 6.60 4.28
N VAL A 247 -1.84 5.90 5.18
CA VAL A 247 -3.22 6.18 5.60
C VAL A 247 -3.28 6.32 7.12
N VAL A 248 -4.02 7.31 7.59
CA VAL A 248 -4.24 7.61 9.02
C VAL A 248 -5.74 7.70 9.31
N PRO A 249 -6.17 7.59 10.58
CA PRO A 249 -7.54 7.96 10.96
C PRO A 249 -7.84 9.42 10.62
N ALA A 250 -9.07 9.73 10.24
CA ALA A 250 -9.49 11.10 9.99
C ALA A 250 -9.40 11.96 11.27
N GLY A 251 -8.99 13.23 11.11
CA GLY A 251 -8.96 14.21 12.18
C GLY A 251 -7.72 14.17 13.07
N ILE A 252 -6.60 13.65 12.58
CA ILE A 252 -5.31 13.78 13.28
C ILE A 252 -4.89 15.26 13.35
N PRO A 253 -4.04 15.66 14.32
CA PRO A 253 -3.51 17.02 14.40
C PRO A 253 -2.77 17.44 13.12
N ASP A 254 -2.90 18.71 12.73
CA ASP A 254 -2.25 19.27 11.53
C ASP A 254 -0.74 19.07 11.55
N GLU A 255 -0.09 19.27 12.72
CA GLU A 255 1.36 19.04 12.89
C GLU A 255 1.75 17.58 12.58
N ALA A 256 0.97 16.61 13.04
CA ALA A 256 1.21 15.18 12.74
C ALA A 256 1.06 14.89 11.25
N ARG A 257 0.01 15.43 10.64
CA ARG A 257 -0.26 15.30 9.19
C ARG A 257 0.90 15.85 8.36
N GLU A 258 1.29 17.09 8.60
CA GLU A 258 2.37 17.75 7.87
C GLU A 258 3.71 17.00 8.01
N ARG A 259 4.02 16.53 9.22
CA ARG A 259 5.25 15.79 9.50
C ARG A 259 5.28 14.42 8.83
N LEU A 260 4.14 13.69 8.80
CA LEU A 260 4.03 12.39 8.12
C LEU A 260 4.12 12.54 6.60
N ILE A 261 3.47 13.56 6.01
CA ILE A 261 3.57 13.85 4.57
C ILE A 261 5.02 14.18 4.20
N ALA A 262 5.68 15.06 4.96
CA ALA A 262 7.07 15.43 4.71
C ALA A 262 8.04 14.23 4.86
N ALA A 263 7.79 13.33 5.82
CA ALA A 263 8.57 12.10 5.98
C ALA A 263 8.35 11.13 4.80
N ALA A 264 7.13 11.06 4.25
CA ALA A 264 6.81 10.28 3.06
C ALA A 264 7.51 10.85 1.81
N GLU A 265 7.48 12.17 1.63
CA GLU A 265 8.18 12.84 0.53
C GLU A 265 9.70 12.62 0.61
N PHE A 266 10.29 12.76 1.81
CA PHE A 266 11.69 12.44 2.05
C PHE A 266 12.01 10.98 1.66
N ALA A 267 11.16 10.04 2.07
CA ALA A 267 11.35 8.62 1.75
C ALA A 267 11.26 8.35 0.25
N SER A 268 10.38 9.01 -0.50
CA SER A 268 10.24 8.82 -1.95
C SER A 268 11.50 9.15 -2.74
N THR A 269 12.38 10.01 -2.18
CA THR A 269 13.66 10.42 -2.78
C THR A 269 14.86 9.69 -2.18
N ASN A 270 14.66 8.89 -1.11
CA ASN A 270 15.73 8.17 -0.42
C ASN A 270 16.19 6.97 -1.26
N GLU A 271 17.52 6.80 -1.41
CA GLU A 271 18.11 5.75 -2.25
C GLU A 271 17.80 4.34 -1.74
N GLU A 272 17.76 4.11 -0.42
CA GLU A 272 17.49 2.80 0.17
C GLU A 272 16.03 2.39 -0.06
N PHE A 273 15.08 3.31 0.14
CA PHE A 273 13.66 3.04 -0.14
C PHE A 273 13.42 2.82 -1.64
N ARG A 274 14.06 3.61 -2.51
CA ARG A 274 13.94 3.42 -3.96
C ARG A 274 14.50 2.07 -4.38
N ALA A 275 15.69 1.70 -3.91
CA ALA A 275 16.31 0.43 -4.26
C ALA A 275 15.46 -0.78 -3.85
N ILE A 276 14.92 -0.80 -2.61
CA ILE A 276 14.04 -1.92 -2.18
C ILE A 276 12.73 -1.94 -2.96
N THR A 277 12.21 -0.79 -3.35
CA THR A 277 10.91 -0.66 -4.01
C THR A 277 11.02 -0.94 -5.50
N GLU A 278 12.01 -0.35 -6.21
CA GLU A 278 12.18 -0.48 -7.65
C GLU A 278 12.96 -1.74 -8.04
N ASP A 279 14.09 -2.04 -7.37
CA ASP A 279 14.99 -3.12 -7.80
C ASP A 279 14.61 -4.48 -7.22
N ASN A 280 14.04 -4.52 -6.00
CA ASN A 280 13.74 -5.77 -5.31
C ASN A 280 12.26 -6.17 -5.36
N THR A 281 11.34 -5.22 -5.48
CA THR A 281 9.91 -5.50 -5.54
C THR A 281 9.25 -5.04 -6.84
N PHE A 282 10.00 -4.38 -7.72
CA PHE A 282 9.59 -3.91 -9.04
C PHE A 282 8.35 -3.01 -9.03
N PHE A 283 8.26 -2.14 -8.02
CA PHE A 283 7.23 -1.11 -7.95
C PHE A 283 7.82 0.23 -8.42
N PRO A 284 7.23 0.91 -9.41
CA PRO A 284 7.62 2.28 -9.71
C PRO A 284 7.40 3.18 -8.50
N VAL A 285 8.46 3.84 -8.02
CA VAL A 285 8.36 4.83 -6.94
C VAL A 285 7.74 6.10 -7.51
N VAL A 286 6.73 6.61 -6.80
CA VAL A 286 6.06 7.87 -7.05
C VAL A 286 5.95 8.66 -5.75
N PHE A 287 5.61 9.93 -5.85
CA PHE A 287 5.09 10.69 -4.72
C PHE A 287 3.83 11.42 -5.19
N MET A 288 2.70 11.07 -4.58
CA MET A 288 1.43 11.78 -4.70
C MET A 288 1.06 12.26 -3.30
N GLY A 289 0.81 13.57 -3.16
CA GLY A 289 0.41 14.15 -1.88
C GLY A 289 -1.06 13.92 -1.55
N GLN A 290 -1.50 14.44 -0.39
CA GLN A 290 -2.82 14.18 0.18
C GLN A 290 -3.97 14.53 -0.79
N ASP A 291 -3.98 15.73 -1.38
CA ASP A 291 -5.08 16.17 -2.24
C ASP A 291 -5.27 15.23 -3.45
N GLU A 292 -4.18 14.83 -4.09
CA GLU A 292 -4.21 13.91 -5.22
C GLU A 292 -4.64 12.49 -4.79
N MET A 293 -4.21 12.06 -3.62
CA MET A 293 -4.59 10.76 -3.07
C MET A 293 -6.07 10.68 -2.69
N GLU A 294 -6.62 11.73 -2.07
CA GLU A 294 -8.05 11.80 -1.76
C GLU A 294 -8.92 11.76 -3.03
N GLU A 295 -8.52 12.48 -4.08
CA GLU A 295 -9.20 12.43 -5.38
C GLU A 295 -9.12 11.03 -5.99
N ASN A 296 -7.94 10.41 -6.01
CA ASN A 296 -7.73 9.06 -6.54
C ASN A 296 -8.55 8.00 -5.79
N VAL A 297 -8.58 8.02 -4.46
CA VAL A 297 -9.36 7.05 -3.67
C VAL A 297 -10.85 7.15 -4.00
N ARG A 298 -11.41 8.38 -4.07
CA ARG A 298 -12.82 8.59 -4.41
C ARG A 298 -13.13 8.15 -5.84
N ARG A 299 -12.24 8.44 -6.78
CA ARG A 299 -12.38 8.03 -8.18
C ARG A 299 -12.33 6.52 -8.33
N ILE A 300 -11.36 5.85 -7.70
CA ILE A 300 -11.24 4.38 -7.73
C ILE A 300 -12.47 3.73 -7.10
N ARG A 301 -12.94 4.26 -5.95
CA ARG A 301 -14.15 3.77 -5.29
C ARG A 301 -15.38 3.88 -6.18
N ALA A 302 -15.61 5.05 -6.79
CA ALA A 302 -16.76 5.28 -7.68
C ALA A 302 -16.71 4.36 -8.92
N ALA A 303 -15.55 4.20 -9.55
CA ALA A 303 -15.39 3.29 -10.68
C ALA A 303 -15.65 1.83 -10.28
N THR A 304 -15.23 1.43 -9.08
CA THR A 304 -15.48 0.08 -8.56
C THR A 304 -16.97 -0.16 -8.29
N GLU A 305 -17.67 0.82 -7.72
CA GLU A 305 -19.13 0.75 -7.49
C GLU A 305 -19.90 0.63 -8.81
N GLU A 306 -19.50 1.36 -9.86
CA GLU A 306 -20.11 1.28 -11.17
C GLU A 306 -19.97 -0.12 -11.79
N VAL A 307 -18.79 -0.72 -11.72
CA VAL A 307 -18.52 -2.07 -12.23
C VAL A 307 -19.29 -3.14 -11.45
N MET A 308 -19.40 -2.99 -10.13
CA MET A 308 -20.06 -3.98 -9.26
C MET A 308 -21.59 -3.80 -9.19
N GLY A 309 -22.10 -2.62 -9.55
CA GLY A 309 -23.56 -2.30 -9.58
C GLY A 309 -24.26 -2.73 -10.86
N ASN A 310 -23.53 -3.15 -11.89
CA ASN A 310 -24.00 -3.69 -13.15
C ASN A 310 -23.86 -5.21 -13.20
#